data_bef9d3ab45339a20d58af50aab4d4d2e
#
_entry.id   bef9d3ab45339a20d58af50aab4d4d2e
#
_cell.length_a   1.000
_cell.length_b   1.000
_cell.length_c   1.000
_cell.angle_alpha   90.00
_cell.angle_beta   90.00
_cell.angle_gamma   90.00
#
_symmetry.space_group_name_H-M   'P 1'
#
loop_
_entity.id
_entity.type
_entity.pdbx_description
1 polymer ?
#
loop_
_entity_poly.entity_id
_entity_poly.type
_entity_poly.pdbx_seq_one_letter_code
_entity_poly.pdbx_strand_id
1 'polypeptide(L)'
;MLNGRIGQVIGPFTAGVDLLADNAPIGAFTPETTRPILYKLGVQTAEGTTIEVNHVPVKVGKTGIYELDNIVDVKTLVFPNGADADTIIDFVY
;
A
#
# COMPACT_ATOMS: atom_id res chain seq x y z
N MET A 1 9.61 -14.03 -13.06
CA MET A 1 9.12 -14.90 -11.97
C MET A 1 8.93 -14.06 -10.72
N LEU A 2 7.80 -14.22 -10.08
CA LEU A 2 7.57 -13.58 -8.80
C LEU A 2 8.43 -14.24 -7.73
N ASN A 3 9.04 -13.43 -6.89
CA ASN A 3 9.83 -13.96 -5.78
C ASN A 3 8.95 -14.44 -4.62
N GLY A 4 7.69 -14.05 -4.60
CA GLY A 4 6.76 -14.48 -3.56
C GLY A 4 7.08 -13.94 -2.18
N ARG A 5 7.74 -12.81 -2.08
CA ARG A 5 8.04 -12.18 -0.79
C ARG A 5 6.80 -11.49 -0.26
N ILE A 6 6.50 -11.74 1.00
CA ILE A 6 5.32 -11.20 1.65
C ILE A 6 5.74 -10.18 2.68
N GLY A 7 5.03 -9.05 2.73
CA GLY A 7 5.24 -8.04 3.74
C GLY A 7 3.94 -7.54 4.31
N GLN A 8 4.02 -6.94 5.49
CA GLN A 8 2.89 -6.30 6.14
C GLN A 8 3.38 -5.06 6.87
N VAL A 9 2.68 -3.96 6.69
CA VAL A 9 2.94 -2.74 7.46
C VAL A 9 1.63 -2.26 8.09
N ILE A 10 1.76 -1.63 9.24
CA ILE A 10 0.62 -1.15 10.03
C ILE A 10 0.77 0.35 10.20
N GLY A 11 -0.35 1.08 10.09
CA GLY A 11 -0.37 2.52 10.22
C GLY A 11 0.07 3.02 11.59
N PRO A 12 -0.04 4.33 11.80
CA PRO A 12 -0.65 5.33 10.91
C PRO A 12 0.23 5.65 9.71
N PHE A 13 -0.40 6.15 8.65
CA PHE A 13 0.31 6.57 7.45
C PHE A 13 0.13 8.07 7.22
N THR A 14 1.21 8.76 6.93
CA THR A 14 1.22 10.20 6.73
C THR A 14 0.57 10.57 5.39
N ALA A 15 -0.24 11.62 5.41
CA ALA A 15 -0.91 12.11 4.20
C ALA A 15 0.10 12.50 3.12
N GLY A 16 -0.16 12.10 1.90
CA GLY A 16 0.60 12.53 0.73
C GLY A 16 1.94 11.85 0.52
N VAL A 17 2.31 10.89 1.36
CA VAL A 17 3.59 10.18 1.23
C VAL A 17 3.43 8.94 0.36
N ASP A 18 4.31 8.79 -0.64
CA ASP A 18 4.38 7.54 -1.41
C ASP A 18 5.02 6.47 -0.54
N LEU A 19 4.24 5.44 -0.20
CA LEU A 19 4.68 4.41 0.73
C LEU A 19 5.77 3.50 0.16
N LEU A 20 5.98 3.53 -1.16
CA LEU A 20 7.03 2.75 -1.82
C LEU A 20 8.34 3.51 -1.97
N ALA A 21 8.38 4.78 -1.57
CA ALA A 21 9.59 5.58 -1.62
C ALA A 21 10.61 5.11 -0.59
N ASP A 22 11.88 5.48 -0.79
CA ASP A 22 12.94 5.20 0.17
C ASP A 22 12.57 5.78 1.54
N ASN A 23 12.81 5.00 2.60
CA ASN A 23 12.51 5.36 3.99
C ASN A 23 11.02 5.48 4.32
N ALA A 24 10.14 5.28 3.34
CA ALA A 24 8.71 5.17 3.62
C ALA A 24 8.40 3.75 4.15
N PRO A 25 7.24 3.54 4.78
CA PRO A 25 6.96 2.25 5.45
C PRO A 25 7.21 1.01 4.61
N ILE A 26 6.74 0.98 3.36
CA ILE A 26 6.95 -0.18 2.49
C ILE A 26 8.36 -0.17 1.90
N GLY A 27 8.84 1.00 1.48
CA GLY A 27 10.20 1.11 0.95
C GLY A 27 11.26 0.70 1.97
N ALA A 28 11.09 1.07 3.23
CA ALA A 28 11.98 0.67 4.30
C ALA A 28 11.88 -0.81 4.65
N PHE A 29 10.70 -1.42 4.45
CA PHE A 29 10.48 -2.84 4.68
C PHE A 29 11.28 -3.71 3.70
N THR A 30 11.62 -3.18 2.54
CA THR A 30 12.29 -3.91 1.47
C THR A 30 13.68 -3.34 1.20
N PRO A 31 14.62 -3.48 2.18
CA PRO A 31 15.91 -2.79 2.09
C PRO A 31 16.81 -3.27 0.96
N GLU A 32 16.59 -4.48 0.45
CA GLU A 32 17.39 -5.03 -0.64
C GLU A 32 16.96 -4.51 -2.01
N THR A 33 15.91 -3.71 -2.08
CA THR A 33 15.45 -3.12 -3.33
C THR A 33 15.43 -1.60 -3.20
N THR A 34 15.78 -0.91 -4.28
CA THR A 34 15.74 0.56 -4.29
C THR A 34 14.31 1.07 -4.27
N ARG A 35 13.43 0.40 -5.02
CA ARG A 35 12.02 0.76 -5.06
C ARG A 35 11.22 -0.50 -5.38
N PRO A 36 10.48 -1.04 -4.42
CA PRO A 36 9.72 -2.26 -4.65
C PRO A 36 8.56 -2.03 -5.60
N ILE A 37 8.18 -3.10 -6.29
CA ILE A 37 6.95 -3.15 -7.07
C ILE A 37 6.07 -4.19 -6.39
N LEU A 38 4.83 -3.82 -6.08
CA LEU A 38 3.91 -4.74 -5.44
C LEU A 38 3.08 -5.48 -6.49
N TYR A 39 3.02 -6.78 -6.36
CA TYR A 39 2.27 -7.64 -7.27
C TYR A 39 0.90 -8.01 -6.71
N LYS A 40 0.75 -7.95 -5.39
CA LYS A 40 -0.53 -8.08 -4.71
C LYS A 40 -0.60 -7.06 -3.60
N LEU A 41 -1.78 -6.54 -3.37
CA LEU A 41 -2.02 -5.51 -2.38
C LEU A 41 -3.34 -5.77 -1.67
N GLY A 42 -3.31 -5.81 -0.35
CA GLY A 42 -4.49 -5.84 0.48
C GLY A 42 -4.43 -4.71 1.49
N VAL A 43 -5.46 -3.91 1.57
CA VAL A 43 -5.54 -2.79 2.50
C VAL A 43 -6.79 -2.95 3.36
N GLN A 44 -6.61 -2.90 4.67
CA GLN A 44 -7.71 -2.87 5.62
C GLN A 44 -7.66 -1.55 6.37
N THR A 45 -8.67 -0.72 6.21
CA THR A 45 -8.71 0.62 6.79
C THR A 45 -10.17 1.08 6.96
N ALA A 46 -10.35 2.30 7.43
CA ALA A 46 -11.70 2.85 7.65
C ALA A 46 -12.45 3.03 6.34
N GLU A 47 -13.77 2.79 6.37
CA GLU A 47 -14.66 3.08 5.25
C GLU A 47 -14.49 4.52 4.81
N GLY A 48 -14.47 4.73 3.49
CA GLY A 48 -14.36 6.06 2.92
C GLY A 48 -12.95 6.61 2.81
N THR A 49 -11.94 5.87 3.29
CA THR A 49 -10.56 6.28 3.11
C THR A 49 -10.20 6.26 1.63
N THR A 50 -9.54 7.31 1.17
CA THR A 50 -9.07 7.39 -0.22
C THR A 50 -7.65 6.87 -0.31
N ILE A 51 -7.40 6.03 -1.30
CA ILE A 51 -6.08 5.49 -1.60
C ILE A 51 -5.76 5.82 -3.05
N GLU A 52 -4.55 6.30 -3.33
CA GLU A 52 -4.08 6.45 -4.71
C GLU A 52 -3.15 5.30 -5.05
N VAL A 53 -3.56 4.48 -5.99
CA VAL A 53 -2.76 3.36 -6.51
C VAL A 53 -2.33 3.72 -7.91
N ASN A 54 -1.02 3.81 -8.15
CA ASN A 54 -0.47 4.26 -9.43
C ASN A 54 -1.10 5.59 -9.89
N HIS A 55 -1.28 6.52 -8.94
CA HIS A 55 -1.90 7.85 -9.14
C HIS A 55 -3.41 7.82 -9.43
N VAL A 56 -4.05 6.66 -9.29
CA VAL A 56 -5.51 6.55 -9.49
C VAL A 56 -6.18 6.53 -8.12
N PRO A 57 -7.05 7.50 -7.80
CA PRO A 57 -7.74 7.49 -6.51
C PRO A 57 -8.85 6.45 -6.48
N VAL A 58 -8.90 5.69 -5.40
CA VAL A 58 -9.97 4.74 -5.12
C VAL A 58 -10.42 4.93 -3.67
N LYS A 59 -11.68 4.63 -3.39
CA LYS A 59 -12.21 4.69 -2.03
C LYS A 59 -12.47 3.31 -1.48
N VAL A 60 -12.10 3.12 -0.22
CA VAL A 60 -12.41 1.89 0.50
C VAL A 60 -13.90 1.87 0.83
N GLY A 61 -14.55 0.76 0.50
CA GLY A 61 -15.98 0.58 0.73
C GLY A 61 -16.32 0.21 2.17
N LYS A 62 -17.58 -0.19 2.36
CA LYS A 62 -18.13 -0.49 3.68
C LYS A 62 -17.45 -1.63 4.41
N THR A 63 -16.84 -2.56 3.67
CA THR A 63 -16.13 -3.69 4.28
C THR A 63 -14.82 -3.25 4.94
N GLY A 64 -14.31 -2.06 4.62
CA GLY A 64 -13.01 -1.61 5.09
C GLY A 64 -11.84 -2.31 4.41
N ILE A 65 -12.09 -3.02 3.31
CA ILE A 65 -11.06 -3.80 2.62
C ILE A 65 -10.98 -3.37 1.16
N TYR A 66 -9.75 -3.16 0.69
CA TYR A 66 -9.45 -2.97 -0.73
C TYR A 66 -8.39 -3.98 -1.12
N GLU A 67 -8.64 -4.74 -2.17
CA GLU A 67 -7.72 -5.77 -2.64
C GLU A 67 -7.41 -5.57 -4.11
N LEU A 68 -6.14 -5.79 -4.48
CA LEU A 68 -5.69 -5.73 -5.85
C LEU A 68 -4.79 -6.94 -6.12
N ASP A 69 -5.24 -7.81 -7.00
CA ASP A 69 -4.55 -9.04 -7.37
C ASP A 69 -3.79 -8.87 -8.67
N ASN A 70 -2.52 -9.01 -8.62
CA ASN A 70 -1.48 -9.18 -9.66
C ASN A 70 -1.81 -8.87 -11.14
N ILE A 71 -2.85 -8.11 -11.41
CA ILE A 71 -3.18 -7.69 -12.77
C ILE A 71 -2.37 -6.47 -13.17
N VAL A 72 -2.03 -5.64 -12.17
CA VAL A 72 -1.32 -4.38 -12.37
C VAL A 72 -0.18 -4.30 -11.36
N ASP A 73 1.02 -3.97 -11.82
CA ASP A 73 2.14 -3.71 -10.92
C ASP A 73 1.88 -2.42 -10.17
N VAL A 74 1.90 -2.48 -8.84
CA VAL A 74 1.73 -1.30 -8.00
C VAL A 74 3.08 -0.64 -7.83
N LYS A 75 3.23 0.55 -8.38
CA LYS A 75 4.48 1.32 -8.37
C LYS A 75 4.44 2.52 -7.45
N THR A 76 3.25 3.02 -7.14
CA THR A 76 3.05 4.09 -6.17
C THR A 76 1.82 3.79 -5.32
N LEU A 77 1.88 4.16 -4.06
CA LEU A 77 0.78 3.95 -3.12
C LEU A 77 0.76 5.11 -2.14
N VAL A 78 -0.30 5.89 -2.17
CA VAL A 78 -0.43 7.10 -1.37
C VAL A 78 -1.79 7.14 -0.69
N PHE A 79 -1.82 7.53 0.58
CA PHE A 79 -3.06 7.94 1.24
C PHE A 79 -3.10 9.47 1.22
N PRO A 80 -3.81 10.11 0.29
CA PRO A 80 -3.77 11.58 0.16
C PRO A 80 -4.21 12.32 1.41
N ASN A 81 -5.06 11.71 2.21
CA ASN A 81 -5.52 12.28 3.48
C ASN A 81 -4.98 11.55 4.70
N GLY A 82 -4.02 10.64 4.50
CA GLY A 82 -3.48 9.82 5.56
C GLY A 82 -4.36 8.63 5.91
N ALA A 83 -3.90 7.82 6.84
CA ALA A 83 -4.63 6.66 7.35
C ALA A 83 -4.32 6.47 8.83
N ASP A 84 -5.28 5.91 9.57
CA ASP A 84 -5.18 5.77 11.01
C ASP A 84 -4.27 4.61 11.44
N ALA A 85 -4.07 4.49 12.77
CA ALA A 85 -3.17 3.50 13.34
C ALA A 85 -3.64 2.06 13.18
N ASP A 86 -4.91 1.86 12.86
CA ASP A 86 -5.48 0.52 12.68
C ASP A 86 -5.40 0.05 11.23
N THR A 87 -4.89 0.88 10.33
CA THR A 87 -4.74 0.52 8.92
C THR A 87 -3.65 -0.52 8.76
N ILE A 88 -3.96 -1.58 8.02
CA ILE A 88 -3.03 -2.69 7.76
C ILE A 88 -2.88 -2.85 6.25
N ILE A 89 -1.66 -2.93 5.79
CA ILE A 89 -1.36 -3.20 4.38
C ILE A 89 -0.58 -4.50 4.29
N ASP A 90 -1.14 -5.47 3.54
CA ASP A 90 -0.45 -6.70 3.18
C ASP A 90 -0.04 -6.62 1.72
N PHE A 91 1.12 -7.11 1.39
CA PHE A 91 1.60 -7.00 0.01
C PHE A 91 2.55 -8.14 -0.33
N VAL A 92 2.68 -8.37 -1.64
CA VAL A 92 3.66 -9.30 -2.22
C VAL A 92 4.57 -8.49 -3.14
N TYR A 93 5.86 -8.70 -3.02
CA TYR A 93 6.85 -7.97 -3.82
C TYR A 93 7.96 -8.86 -4.35
#